data_b87127a2275b7214dec33063a445ef02
#
_entry.id   b87127a2275b7214dec33063a445ef02
#
_cell.length_a   1.000
_cell.length_b   1.000
_cell.length_c   1.000
_cell.angle_alpha   90.00
_cell.angle_beta   90.00
_cell.angle_gamma   90.00
#
_symmetry.space_group_name_H-M   'P 1'
#
loop_
_entity.id
_entity.type
_entity.pdbx_description
1 polymer ?
#
loop_
_entity_poly.entity_id
_entity_poly.type
_entity_poly.pdbx_seq_one_letter_code
_entity_poly.pdbx_strand_id
1 'polypeptide(L)'
;MSNVFYISIFHIAGIKDGIGKKYVRGFYSERRMGMKLIFVRHGEGEHTKDSPSSLQVPHPPLTDEGRNQAKLIQCNVPLQEKDILIASPTIRTLQTATIWSAKVACQKIVHPYVSPRIFPYREGATTLPCDHIVDQGRIKKLFSNFSIEKSTNKQLWTEGINTISENSFQRIVEEFLLWCYELGAERICIVSHDGTITAYRQYLQKVVLTRADFLQETGIYEMDVSFKSLIGEI
;
A
#
# COMPACT_ATOMS: atom_id res chain seq x y z
N MET A 1 -6.75 18.54 -14.03
CA MET A 1 -8.06 17.83 -14.15
C MET A 1 -7.98 16.67 -13.18
N SER A 2 -8.75 16.68 -12.09
CA SER A 2 -8.75 15.61 -11.08
C SER A 2 -9.46 14.38 -11.65
N ASN A 3 -8.71 13.30 -11.84
CA ASN A 3 -9.28 12.02 -12.24
C ASN A 3 -9.99 11.37 -11.04
N VAL A 4 -11.30 11.46 -10.97
CA VAL A 4 -12.12 10.72 -10.00
C VAL A 4 -12.47 9.36 -10.62
N PHE A 5 -12.04 8.27 -9.97
CA PHE A 5 -12.25 6.91 -10.47
C PHE A 5 -13.39 6.21 -9.73
N TYR A 6 -14.23 5.47 -10.46
CA TYR A 6 -15.40 4.76 -9.94
C TYR A 6 -15.12 3.25 -9.85
N ILE A 7 -15.21 2.68 -8.64
CA ILE A 7 -14.97 1.25 -8.35
C ILE A 7 -16.27 0.64 -7.78
N SER A 8 -16.69 -0.51 -8.28
CA SER A 8 -17.89 -1.21 -7.80
C SER A 8 -17.52 -2.34 -6.82
N ILE A 9 -17.99 -2.25 -5.56
CA ILE A 9 -17.69 -3.20 -4.46
C ILE A 9 -18.74 -4.33 -4.35
N PHE A 10 -19.73 -4.41 -5.24
CA PHE A 10 -20.85 -5.35 -5.10
C PHE A 10 -20.48 -6.85 -5.00
N HIS A 11 -19.21 -7.23 -5.12
CA HIS A 11 -18.78 -8.64 -5.09
C HIS A 11 -18.27 -9.16 -3.74
N ILE A 12 -18.02 -8.29 -2.74
CA ILE A 12 -17.31 -8.69 -1.51
C ILE A 12 -18.25 -9.16 -0.40
N ALA A 13 -19.43 -8.59 -0.28
CA ALA A 13 -20.40 -9.04 0.71
C ALA A 13 -21.39 -9.99 0.06
N GLY A 14 -21.39 -11.26 0.46
CA GLY A 14 -22.42 -12.24 0.15
C GLY A 14 -23.81 -11.86 0.70
N ILE A 15 -24.18 -10.59 0.66
CA ILE A 15 -25.43 -10.02 1.13
C ILE A 15 -26.46 -10.22 0.02
N LYS A 16 -27.12 -11.39 0.06
CA LYS A 16 -28.22 -11.73 -0.85
C LYS A 16 -29.54 -11.03 -0.53
N ASP A 17 -29.67 -10.34 0.61
CA ASP A 17 -30.95 -9.85 1.11
C ASP A 17 -31.01 -8.32 1.18
N GLY A 18 -32.14 -7.76 0.74
CA GLY A 18 -32.40 -6.31 0.65
C GLY A 18 -32.30 -5.52 1.98
N ILE A 19 -32.18 -6.21 3.12
CA ILE A 19 -32.05 -5.63 4.46
C ILE A 19 -30.63 -5.08 4.68
N GLY A 20 -29.57 -5.79 4.20
CA GLY A 20 -28.19 -5.35 4.33
C GLY A 20 -27.90 -4.02 3.62
N LYS A 21 -28.54 -3.79 2.45
CA LYS A 21 -28.40 -2.53 1.69
C LYS A 21 -28.90 -1.29 2.45
N LYS A 22 -29.92 -1.45 3.28
CA LYS A 22 -30.54 -0.34 4.06
C LYS A 22 -29.68 0.06 5.27
N TYR A 23 -29.01 -0.92 5.92
CA TYR A 23 -28.11 -0.66 7.05
C TYR A 23 -26.80 0.00 6.61
N VAL A 24 -26.22 -0.45 5.50
CA VAL A 24 -25.03 0.18 4.90
C VAL A 24 -25.34 1.63 4.48
N ARG A 25 -26.47 1.89 3.83
CA ARG A 25 -26.88 3.26 3.45
C ARG A 25 -27.09 4.21 4.64
N GLY A 26 -27.66 3.73 5.76
CA GLY A 26 -27.94 4.57 6.94
C GLY A 26 -26.70 4.95 7.74
N PHE A 27 -25.67 4.11 7.77
CA PHE A 27 -24.45 4.34 8.58
C PHE A 27 -23.43 5.26 7.91
N TYR A 28 -23.44 5.35 6.56
CA TYR A 28 -22.43 6.08 5.77
C TYR A 28 -22.93 7.38 5.13
N SER A 29 -24.22 7.74 5.36
CA SER A 29 -24.87 8.89 4.67
C SER A 29 -24.35 10.28 5.05
N GLU A 30 -23.52 10.41 6.11
CA GLU A 30 -23.05 11.72 6.59
C GLU A 30 -21.51 11.86 6.68
N ARG A 31 -20.73 10.83 6.33
CA ARG A 31 -19.28 10.89 6.42
C ARG A 31 -18.61 11.01 5.05
N ARG A 32 -17.79 12.04 4.92
CA ARG A 32 -16.75 12.34 3.93
C ARG A 32 -16.90 11.74 2.53
N MET A 33 -16.93 12.58 1.52
CA MET A 33 -17.09 12.18 0.12
C MET A 33 -15.84 11.59 -0.54
N GLY A 34 -14.67 11.59 0.11
CA GLY A 34 -13.45 11.04 -0.49
C GLY A 34 -12.23 11.05 0.43
N MET A 35 -11.17 10.35 0.00
CA MET A 35 -9.85 10.33 0.60
C MET A 35 -8.77 10.48 -0.48
N LYS A 36 -7.64 11.09 -0.13
CA LYS A 36 -6.46 11.15 -1.00
C LYS A 36 -5.48 10.04 -0.60
N LEU A 37 -5.11 9.20 -1.55
CA LEU A 37 -4.04 8.22 -1.41
C LEU A 37 -2.77 8.76 -2.06
N ILE A 38 -1.66 8.70 -1.32
CA ILE A 38 -0.33 9.09 -1.77
C ILE A 38 0.59 7.88 -1.66
N PHE A 39 0.84 7.23 -2.78
CA PHE A 39 1.79 6.13 -2.87
C PHE A 39 3.20 6.67 -3.09
N VAL A 40 4.14 6.12 -2.33
CA VAL A 40 5.57 6.45 -2.43
C VAL A 40 6.35 5.14 -2.54
N ARG A 41 7.17 5.01 -3.59
CA ARG A 41 8.14 3.92 -3.67
C ARG A 41 9.22 4.15 -2.60
N HIS A 42 9.68 3.10 -1.92
CA HIS A 42 10.79 3.19 -0.99
C HIS A 42 12.05 3.79 -1.63
N GLY A 43 12.96 4.34 -0.85
CA GLY A 43 14.28 4.79 -1.31
C GLY A 43 15.14 3.63 -1.78
N GLU A 44 16.26 3.92 -2.45
CA GLU A 44 17.19 2.93 -2.94
C GLU A 44 17.56 1.91 -1.85
N GLY A 45 17.42 0.62 -2.15
CA GLY A 45 17.71 -0.46 -1.24
C GLY A 45 18.94 -1.26 -1.68
N GLU A 46 19.65 -1.91 -0.75
CA GLU A 46 20.85 -2.71 -1.03
C GLU A 46 20.62 -3.81 -2.07
N HIS A 47 19.37 -4.28 -2.25
CA HIS A 47 19.05 -5.29 -3.26
C HIS A 47 19.20 -4.82 -4.71
N THR A 48 19.41 -3.53 -4.97
CA THR A 48 19.58 -2.98 -6.33
C THR A 48 21.06 -2.82 -6.73
N LYS A 49 22.01 -2.98 -5.80
CA LYS A 49 23.44 -2.66 -6.05
C LYS A 49 24.16 -3.72 -6.88
N ASP A 50 24.13 -4.97 -6.44
CA ASP A 50 24.88 -6.07 -7.05
C ASP A 50 23.96 -7.17 -7.58
N SER A 51 22.99 -6.77 -8.44
CA SER A 51 22.07 -7.72 -9.07
C SER A 51 22.81 -8.66 -10.02
N PRO A 52 22.53 -9.99 -10.00
CA PRO A 52 21.42 -10.65 -9.29
C PRO A 52 21.73 -11.14 -7.86
N SER A 53 22.97 -11.10 -7.39
CA SER A 53 23.36 -11.67 -6.08
C SER A 53 22.65 -11.00 -4.92
N SER A 54 22.51 -9.69 -4.94
CA SER A 54 21.83 -8.90 -3.91
C SER A 54 20.36 -9.23 -3.75
N LEU A 55 19.70 -9.77 -4.79
CA LEU A 55 18.32 -10.23 -4.72
C LEU A 55 18.14 -11.47 -3.84
N GLN A 56 19.22 -12.20 -3.56
CA GLN A 56 19.23 -13.39 -2.68
C GLN A 56 19.42 -13.02 -1.19
N VAL A 57 19.67 -11.75 -0.89
CA VAL A 57 19.84 -11.28 0.50
C VAL A 57 18.47 -10.96 1.10
N PRO A 58 18.05 -11.64 2.18
CA PRO A 58 16.74 -11.37 2.79
C PRO A 58 16.73 -10.02 3.52
N HIS A 59 15.60 -9.34 3.44
CA HIS A 59 15.31 -8.09 4.16
C HIS A 59 16.35 -6.97 3.94
N PRO A 60 16.73 -6.65 2.69
CA PRO A 60 17.73 -5.62 2.40
C PRO A 60 17.29 -4.25 2.93
N PRO A 61 18.20 -3.53 3.63
CA PRO A 61 17.93 -2.18 4.10
C PRO A 61 18.07 -1.15 2.98
N LEU A 62 17.79 0.12 3.31
CA LEU A 62 18.15 1.26 2.46
C LEU A 62 19.67 1.43 2.41
N THR A 63 20.17 1.82 1.24
CA THR A 63 21.51 2.38 1.07
C THR A 63 21.60 3.77 1.74
N ASP A 64 22.79 4.34 1.83
CA ASP A 64 22.94 5.73 2.28
C ASP A 64 22.25 6.71 1.35
N GLU A 65 22.30 6.46 0.04
CA GLU A 65 21.55 7.23 -0.95
C GLU A 65 20.04 7.10 -0.73
N GLY A 66 19.54 5.87 -0.53
CA GLY A 66 18.13 5.66 -0.23
C GLY A 66 17.63 6.37 1.05
N ARG A 67 18.52 6.48 2.05
CA ARG A 67 18.24 7.29 3.26
C ARG A 67 18.15 8.79 2.94
N ASN A 68 19.02 9.30 2.08
CA ASN A 68 18.99 10.70 1.64
C ASN A 68 17.73 10.99 0.80
N GLN A 69 17.39 10.10 -0.13
CA GLN A 69 16.16 10.17 -0.90
C GLN A 69 14.92 10.21 0.03
N ALA A 70 14.87 9.35 1.06
CA ALA A 70 13.78 9.34 2.04
C ALA A 70 13.67 10.66 2.83
N LYS A 71 14.79 11.33 3.13
CA LYS A 71 14.78 12.67 3.76
C LYS A 71 14.16 13.73 2.84
N LEU A 72 14.40 13.65 1.53
CA LEU A 72 13.87 14.62 0.57
C LEU A 72 12.34 14.54 0.45
N ILE A 73 11.72 13.36 0.72
CA ILE A 73 10.27 13.23 0.73
C ILE A 73 9.65 14.16 1.79
N GLN A 74 10.31 14.42 2.91
CA GLN A 74 9.82 15.36 3.93
C GLN A 74 9.55 16.77 3.39
N CYS A 75 10.31 17.19 2.40
CA CYS A 75 10.14 18.50 1.75
C CYS A 75 9.10 18.46 0.63
N ASN A 76 9.11 17.38 -0.16
CA ASN A 76 8.27 17.25 -1.35
C ASN A 76 6.81 16.93 -0.98
N VAL A 77 6.61 16.08 0.02
CA VAL A 77 5.29 15.68 0.55
C VAL A 77 5.34 15.74 2.07
N PRO A 78 5.25 16.92 2.68
CA PRO A 78 5.26 17.05 4.13
C PRO A 78 4.05 16.34 4.75
N LEU A 79 4.31 15.47 5.72
CA LEU A 79 3.27 14.80 6.50
C LEU A 79 2.64 15.78 7.50
N GLN A 80 1.38 15.53 7.85
CA GLN A 80 0.64 16.23 8.90
C GLN A 80 0.26 15.24 10.01
N GLU A 81 0.00 15.72 11.21
CA GLU A 81 -0.40 14.88 12.35
C GLU A 81 -1.68 14.07 12.10
N LYS A 82 -2.59 14.63 11.31
CA LYS A 82 -3.85 13.99 10.92
C LYS A 82 -3.73 12.96 9.79
N ASP A 83 -2.56 12.84 9.16
CA ASP A 83 -2.32 11.83 8.14
C ASP A 83 -2.16 10.45 8.75
N ILE A 84 -2.45 9.44 7.96
CA ILE A 84 -2.12 8.05 8.28
C ILE A 84 -1.00 7.61 7.34
N LEU A 85 0.09 7.11 7.91
CA LEU A 85 1.21 6.57 7.17
C LEU A 85 1.18 5.04 7.22
N ILE A 86 0.99 4.41 6.07
CA ILE A 86 0.99 2.96 5.91
C ILE A 86 2.31 2.52 5.29
N ALA A 87 2.92 1.47 5.81
CA ALA A 87 4.15 0.91 5.27
C ALA A 87 4.01 -0.58 4.96
N SER A 88 4.63 -1.01 3.88
CA SER A 88 4.87 -2.42 3.58
C SER A 88 5.74 -3.06 4.67
N PRO A 89 5.53 -4.35 5.01
CA PRO A 89 6.32 -5.07 6.00
C PRO A 89 7.71 -5.50 5.47
N THR A 90 8.49 -4.59 4.90
CA THR A 90 9.89 -4.80 4.53
C THR A 90 10.80 -3.77 5.19
N ILE A 91 12.08 -4.11 5.42
CA ILE A 91 13.00 -3.20 6.11
C ILE A 91 13.12 -1.87 5.38
N ARG A 92 13.31 -1.88 4.06
CA ARG A 92 13.48 -0.67 3.24
C ARG A 92 12.28 0.28 3.26
N THR A 93 11.06 -0.25 3.25
CA THR A 93 9.84 0.58 3.34
C THR A 93 9.64 1.14 4.74
N LEU A 94 9.88 0.34 5.79
CA LEU A 94 9.80 0.77 7.18
C LEU A 94 10.84 1.84 7.50
N GLN A 95 12.06 1.72 6.98
CA GLN A 95 13.11 2.74 7.09
C GLN A 95 12.71 4.02 6.35
N THR A 96 12.20 3.92 5.11
CA THR A 96 11.71 5.07 4.34
C THR A 96 10.61 5.80 5.11
N ALA A 97 9.62 5.07 5.60
CA ALA A 97 8.50 5.62 6.35
C ALA A 97 8.94 6.26 7.68
N THR A 98 9.90 5.65 8.39
CA THR A 98 10.47 6.18 9.62
C THR A 98 11.18 7.51 9.38
N ILE A 99 12.02 7.57 8.33
CA ILE A 99 12.74 8.79 7.98
C ILE A 99 11.76 9.87 7.55
N TRP A 100 10.81 9.56 6.67
CA TRP A 100 9.80 10.51 6.20
C TRP A 100 8.99 11.11 7.34
N SER A 101 8.58 10.30 8.31
CA SER A 101 7.75 10.75 9.45
C SER A 101 8.53 11.21 10.68
N ALA A 102 9.85 11.40 10.59
CA ALA A 102 10.69 11.67 11.77
C ALA A 102 10.31 12.95 12.55
N LYS A 103 9.68 13.92 11.88
CA LYS A 103 9.31 15.21 12.45
C LYS A 103 7.82 15.37 12.74
N VAL A 104 7.00 14.31 12.52
CA VAL A 104 5.54 14.39 12.61
C VAL A 104 4.98 13.21 13.40
N ALA A 105 4.14 13.51 14.37
CA ALA A 105 3.46 12.53 15.21
C ALA A 105 2.16 11.99 14.55
N CYS A 106 2.25 11.51 13.31
CA CYS A 106 1.12 10.87 12.63
C CYS A 106 0.96 9.41 13.02
N GLN A 107 -0.23 8.85 12.82
CA GLN A 107 -0.47 7.42 12.98
C GLN A 107 0.31 6.62 11.94
N LYS A 108 1.00 5.54 12.38
CA LYS A 108 1.82 4.67 11.53
C LYS A 108 1.34 3.24 11.62
N ILE A 109 1.08 2.61 10.47
CA ILE A 109 0.53 1.26 10.40
C ILE A 109 1.34 0.42 9.41
N VAL A 110 1.67 -0.81 9.78
CA VAL A 110 2.23 -1.78 8.83
C VAL A 110 1.11 -2.65 8.31
N HIS A 111 1.04 -2.81 6.97
CA HIS A 111 -0.03 -3.55 6.32
C HIS A 111 0.53 -4.48 5.22
N PRO A 112 0.17 -5.79 5.21
CA PRO A 112 0.72 -6.74 4.24
C PRO A 112 0.14 -6.55 2.83
N TYR A 113 -1.01 -5.89 2.65
CA TYR A 113 -1.61 -5.63 1.34
C TYR A 113 -0.80 -4.66 0.46
N VAL A 114 0.18 -3.98 1.04
CA VAL A 114 1.12 -3.12 0.29
C VAL A 114 2.54 -3.70 0.25
N SER A 115 2.69 -5.03 0.53
CA SER A 115 3.97 -5.74 0.42
C SER A 115 4.41 -5.89 -1.04
N PRO A 116 5.64 -6.36 -1.34
CA PRO A 116 6.12 -6.54 -2.70
C PRO A 116 5.15 -7.33 -3.57
N ARG A 117 5.02 -6.95 -4.85
CA ARG A 117 4.27 -7.68 -5.86
C ARG A 117 5.04 -7.74 -7.17
N ILE A 118 5.17 -8.94 -7.73
CA ILE A 118 5.70 -9.14 -9.09
C ILE A 118 4.73 -8.51 -10.08
N PHE A 119 5.24 -7.59 -10.91
CA PHE A 119 4.47 -6.94 -11.96
C PHE A 119 5.23 -6.93 -13.29
N PRO A 120 4.57 -7.25 -14.42
CA PRO A 120 3.24 -7.86 -14.49
C PRO A 120 3.21 -9.24 -13.81
N TYR A 121 2.03 -9.69 -13.40
CA TYR A 121 1.86 -11.02 -12.81
C TYR A 121 2.39 -12.12 -13.73
N ARG A 122 3.06 -13.11 -13.15
CA ARG A 122 3.54 -14.30 -13.84
C ARG A 122 3.17 -15.54 -13.03
N GLU A 123 2.41 -16.42 -13.67
CA GLU A 123 2.07 -17.71 -13.09
C GLU A 123 3.33 -18.54 -12.80
N GLY A 124 3.35 -19.23 -11.66
CA GLY A 124 4.50 -20.06 -11.24
C GLY A 124 5.73 -19.27 -10.77
N ALA A 125 5.68 -17.93 -10.74
CA ALA A 125 6.77 -17.14 -10.19
C ALA A 125 6.91 -17.37 -8.68
N THR A 126 8.15 -17.30 -8.18
CA THR A 126 8.49 -17.43 -6.76
C THR A 126 8.97 -16.11 -6.19
N THR A 127 8.70 -15.89 -4.91
CA THR A 127 9.19 -14.71 -4.19
C THR A 127 10.71 -14.82 -3.96
N LEU A 128 11.45 -13.80 -4.37
CA LEU A 128 12.88 -13.73 -4.10
C LEU A 128 13.15 -13.37 -2.63
N PRO A 129 14.28 -13.79 -2.04
CA PRO A 129 14.61 -13.48 -0.64
C PRO A 129 14.55 -12.00 -0.28
N CYS A 130 14.94 -11.09 -1.17
CA CYS A 130 14.85 -9.64 -0.96
C CYS A 130 13.41 -9.13 -0.80
N ASP A 131 12.41 -9.85 -1.29
CA ASP A 131 11.00 -9.49 -1.23
C ASP A 131 10.22 -10.22 -0.12
N HIS A 132 10.91 -11.05 0.66
CA HIS A 132 10.28 -11.63 1.84
C HIS A 132 9.90 -10.54 2.83
N ILE A 133 8.69 -10.64 3.37
CA ILE A 133 8.20 -9.73 4.39
C ILE A 133 8.85 -10.05 5.75
N VAL A 134 8.97 -9.04 6.60
CA VAL A 134 9.50 -9.17 7.96
C VAL A 134 8.39 -9.66 8.89
N ASP A 135 8.71 -10.59 9.78
CA ASP A 135 7.77 -11.08 10.77
C ASP A 135 7.34 -9.98 11.76
N GLN A 136 6.12 -10.11 12.27
CA GLN A 136 5.50 -9.11 13.15
C GLN A 136 6.30 -8.87 14.45
N GLY A 137 6.94 -9.91 15.00
CA GLY A 137 7.74 -9.78 16.23
C GLY A 137 8.98 -8.92 16.00
N ARG A 138 9.66 -9.14 14.86
CA ARG A 138 10.82 -8.33 14.44
C ARG A 138 10.41 -6.89 14.13
N ILE A 139 9.25 -6.68 13.47
CA ILE A 139 8.73 -5.32 13.23
C ILE A 139 8.51 -4.59 14.56
N LYS A 140 7.81 -5.20 15.52
CA LYS A 140 7.57 -4.61 16.85
C LYS A 140 8.85 -4.25 17.58
N LYS A 141 9.90 -5.07 17.44
CA LYS A 141 11.20 -4.84 18.06
C LYS A 141 11.97 -3.68 17.44
N LEU A 142 12.02 -3.61 16.10
CA LEU A 142 12.84 -2.66 15.36
C LEU A 142 12.13 -1.33 15.04
N PHE A 143 10.81 -1.37 14.94
CA PHE A 143 9.95 -0.24 14.52
C PHE A 143 8.76 -0.09 15.48
N SER A 144 9.05 0.06 16.77
CA SER A 144 8.06 0.06 17.85
C SER A 144 7.00 1.17 17.77
N ASN A 145 7.26 2.20 16.98
CA ASN A 145 6.33 3.31 16.73
C ASN A 145 5.30 3.01 15.63
N PHE A 146 5.36 1.81 15.01
CA PHE A 146 4.35 1.35 14.06
C PHE A 146 3.38 0.37 14.74
N SER A 147 2.10 0.56 14.54
CA SER A 147 1.09 -0.45 14.83
C SER A 147 1.05 -1.48 13.69
N ILE A 148 0.71 -2.72 14.02
CA ILE A 148 0.54 -3.80 13.04
C ILE A 148 -0.96 -3.98 12.82
N GLU A 149 -1.37 -3.96 11.55
CA GLU A 149 -2.73 -4.28 11.16
C GLU A 149 -3.08 -5.72 11.60
N LYS A 150 -4.29 -5.97 12.12
CA LYS A 150 -4.66 -7.22 12.77
C LYS A 150 -5.84 -7.96 12.10
N SER A 151 -6.60 -7.29 11.24
CA SER A 151 -7.79 -7.88 10.60
C SER A 151 -7.45 -8.77 9.41
N THR A 152 -6.26 -8.60 8.86
CA THR A 152 -5.78 -9.32 7.67
C THR A 152 -5.54 -10.80 7.94
N ASN A 153 -5.82 -11.65 6.95
CA ASN A 153 -5.52 -13.07 7.00
C ASN A 153 -4.06 -13.33 7.40
N LYS A 154 -3.86 -14.23 8.37
CA LYS A 154 -2.52 -14.60 8.88
C LYS A 154 -1.56 -15.09 7.81
N GLN A 155 -2.06 -15.77 6.77
CA GLN A 155 -1.24 -16.24 5.66
C GLN A 155 -0.54 -15.10 4.92
N LEU A 156 -1.22 -13.97 4.74
CA LEU A 156 -0.63 -12.78 4.09
C LEU A 156 0.46 -12.11 4.93
N TRP A 157 0.47 -12.36 6.24
CA TRP A 157 1.58 -11.97 7.12
C TRP A 157 2.80 -12.90 7.05
N THR A 158 2.69 -14.02 6.35
CA THR A 158 3.79 -14.96 6.11
C THR A 158 4.28 -14.88 4.66
N GLU A 159 3.34 -14.86 3.70
CA GLU A 159 3.65 -14.97 2.28
C GLU A 159 3.63 -13.62 1.53
N GLY A 160 2.96 -12.61 2.09
CA GLY A 160 2.73 -11.33 1.39
C GLY A 160 1.78 -11.49 0.20
N ILE A 161 1.87 -10.52 -0.73
CA ILE A 161 1.05 -10.49 -1.96
C ILE A 161 1.87 -10.69 -3.24
N ASN A 162 3.13 -11.13 -3.13
CA ASN A 162 4.09 -11.06 -4.23
C ASN A 162 3.68 -11.90 -5.45
N THR A 163 3.13 -13.08 -5.22
CA THR A 163 2.81 -14.06 -6.26
C THR A 163 1.33 -14.44 -6.34
N ILE A 164 0.46 -13.72 -5.63
CA ILE A 164 -0.99 -13.99 -5.69
C ILE A 164 -1.54 -13.69 -7.08
N SER A 165 -2.58 -14.44 -7.49
CA SER A 165 -3.23 -14.25 -8.79
C SER A 165 -3.84 -12.84 -8.95
N GLU A 166 -4.06 -12.41 -10.19
CA GLU A 166 -4.69 -11.11 -10.46
C GLU A 166 -6.09 -11.01 -9.82
N ASN A 167 -6.90 -12.07 -9.88
CA ASN A 167 -8.23 -12.07 -9.26
C ASN A 167 -8.15 -11.95 -7.73
N SER A 168 -7.17 -12.59 -7.10
CA SER A 168 -6.95 -12.45 -5.65
C SER A 168 -6.44 -11.06 -5.30
N PHE A 169 -5.58 -10.48 -6.14
CA PHE A 169 -5.08 -9.13 -5.93
C PHE A 169 -6.18 -8.08 -6.06
N GLN A 170 -7.09 -8.22 -7.02
CA GLN A 170 -8.23 -7.30 -7.15
C GLN A 170 -9.06 -7.24 -5.88
N ARG A 171 -9.36 -8.41 -5.26
CA ARG A 171 -10.07 -8.45 -3.97
C ARG A 171 -9.30 -7.75 -2.86
N ILE A 172 -7.99 -7.95 -2.81
CA ILE A 172 -7.12 -7.27 -1.83
C ILE A 172 -7.15 -5.75 -2.02
N VAL A 173 -7.12 -5.26 -3.26
CA VAL A 173 -7.23 -3.81 -3.53
C VAL A 173 -8.56 -3.26 -3.00
N GLU A 174 -9.66 -3.94 -3.27
CA GLU A 174 -11.00 -3.54 -2.81
C GLU A 174 -11.10 -3.53 -1.27
N GLU A 175 -10.64 -4.62 -0.62
CA GLU A 175 -10.60 -4.72 0.84
C GLU A 175 -9.70 -3.64 1.46
N PHE A 176 -8.53 -3.38 0.86
CA PHE A 176 -7.60 -2.36 1.34
C PHE A 176 -8.19 -0.95 1.23
N LEU A 177 -8.85 -0.64 0.12
CA LEU A 177 -9.49 0.67 -0.06
C LEU A 177 -10.64 0.89 0.92
N LEU A 178 -11.45 -0.14 1.16
CA LEU A 178 -12.52 -0.09 2.16
C LEU A 178 -11.94 0.13 3.56
N TRP A 179 -10.93 -0.63 3.93
CA TRP A 179 -10.21 -0.48 5.19
C TRP A 179 -9.60 0.93 5.35
N CYS A 180 -8.95 1.45 4.31
CA CYS A 180 -8.44 2.82 4.29
C CYS A 180 -9.55 3.85 4.53
N TYR A 181 -10.71 3.67 3.89
CA TYR A 181 -11.86 4.54 4.09
C TYR A 181 -12.38 4.51 5.53
N GLU A 182 -12.44 3.33 6.15
CA GLU A 182 -12.86 3.14 7.55
C GLU A 182 -11.92 3.80 8.56
N LEU A 183 -10.64 4.02 8.22
CA LEU A 183 -9.71 4.79 9.06
C LEU A 183 -10.12 6.26 9.22
N GLY A 184 -10.94 6.79 8.33
CA GLY A 184 -11.53 8.13 8.43
C GLY A 184 -10.56 9.29 8.19
N ALA A 185 -9.36 9.05 7.66
CA ALA A 185 -8.39 10.10 7.33
C ALA A 185 -8.67 10.70 5.93
N GLU A 186 -8.43 11.99 5.79
CA GLU A 186 -8.53 12.67 4.48
C GLU A 186 -7.37 12.33 3.56
N ARG A 187 -6.20 12.07 4.16
CA ARG A 187 -4.97 11.78 3.46
C ARG A 187 -4.27 10.56 4.06
N ILE A 188 -4.02 9.58 3.22
CA ILE A 188 -3.33 8.34 3.57
C ILE A 188 -2.08 8.23 2.71
N CYS A 189 -0.94 8.19 3.35
CA CYS A 189 0.37 8.07 2.73
C CYS A 189 0.83 6.62 2.81
N ILE A 190 1.32 6.04 1.71
CA ILE A 190 1.60 4.61 1.60
C ILE A 190 3.01 4.42 1.05
N VAL A 191 3.91 3.84 1.85
CA VAL A 191 5.25 3.46 1.39
C VAL A 191 5.24 2.01 0.94
N SER A 192 5.50 1.78 -0.34
CA SER A 192 5.43 0.47 -0.98
C SER A 192 6.53 0.27 -2.03
N HIS A 193 6.30 -0.59 -3.02
CA HIS A 193 7.24 -1.04 -4.03
C HIS A 193 6.73 -0.68 -5.43
N ASP A 194 7.63 -0.55 -6.39
CA ASP A 194 7.31 -0.21 -7.77
C ASP A 194 6.24 -1.12 -8.39
N GLY A 195 6.44 -2.45 -8.33
CA GLY A 195 5.48 -3.42 -8.86
C GLY A 195 4.12 -3.35 -8.17
N THR A 196 4.09 -3.18 -6.84
CA THR A 196 2.85 -3.06 -6.07
C THR A 196 2.11 -1.79 -6.44
N ILE A 197 2.80 -0.65 -6.44
CA ILE A 197 2.19 0.65 -6.78
C ILE A 197 1.64 0.61 -8.21
N THR A 198 2.39 0.04 -9.15
CA THR A 198 1.96 -0.06 -10.55
C THR A 198 0.74 -0.97 -10.70
N ALA A 199 0.67 -2.09 -9.95
CA ALA A 199 -0.51 -2.96 -9.94
C ALA A 199 -1.75 -2.25 -9.37
N TYR A 200 -1.61 -1.50 -8.27
CA TYR A 200 -2.68 -0.65 -7.73
C TYR A 200 -3.13 0.39 -8.75
N ARG A 201 -2.19 1.10 -9.39
CA ARG A 201 -2.50 2.09 -10.44
C ARG A 201 -3.25 1.48 -11.60
N GLN A 202 -2.78 0.34 -12.12
CA GLN A 202 -3.43 -0.38 -13.22
C GLN A 202 -4.88 -0.72 -12.90
N TYR A 203 -5.11 -1.30 -11.71
CA TYR A 203 -6.45 -1.67 -11.27
C TYR A 203 -7.36 -0.45 -11.12
N LEU A 204 -6.89 0.58 -10.42
CA LEU A 204 -7.67 1.76 -10.09
C LEU A 204 -7.97 2.63 -11.30
N GLN A 205 -7.03 2.79 -12.22
CA GLN A 205 -7.20 3.58 -13.44
C GLN A 205 -7.84 2.81 -14.59
N LYS A 206 -7.98 1.48 -14.45
CA LYS A 206 -8.46 0.57 -15.52
C LYS A 206 -7.67 0.75 -16.83
N VAL A 207 -6.35 0.87 -16.71
CA VAL A 207 -5.40 0.99 -17.83
C VAL A 207 -4.44 -0.19 -17.83
N VAL A 208 -3.80 -0.46 -18.95
CA VAL A 208 -2.73 -1.44 -19.04
C VAL A 208 -1.41 -0.71 -18.82
N LEU A 209 -0.66 -1.12 -17.78
CA LEU A 209 0.65 -0.60 -17.47
C LEU A 209 1.73 -1.67 -17.67
N THR A 210 2.98 -1.23 -17.77
CA THR A 210 4.16 -2.06 -17.99
C THR A 210 5.24 -1.74 -16.96
N ARG A 211 6.38 -2.40 -17.00
CA ARG A 211 7.53 -2.05 -16.15
C ARG A 211 8.15 -0.69 -16.49
N ALA A 212 7.90 -0.15 -17.66
CA ALA A 212 8.29 1.21 -18.01
C ALA A 212 7.55 2.28 -17.21
N ASP A 213 6.40 1.91 -16.62
CA ASP A 213 5.57 2.79 -15.79
C ASP A 213 5.96 2.76 -14.31
N PHE A 214 7.02 2.03 -13.94
CA PHE A 214 7.50 1.96 -12.57
C PHE A 214 7.97 3.35 -12.09
N LEU A 215 7.57 3.69 -10.88
CA LEU A 215 8.11 4.89 -10.23
C LEU A 215 9.60 4.70 -9.93
N GLN A 216 10.37 5.77 -10.05
CA GLN A 216 11.74 5.79 -9.52
C GLN A 216 11.73 5.71 -8.00
N GLU A 217 12.89 5.46 -7.37
CA GLU A 217 13.04 5.49 -5.92
C GLU A 217 12.49 6.80 -5.35
N THR A 218 11.69 6.70 -4.28
CA THR A 218 10.92 7.80 -3.69
C THR A 218 9.96 8.52 -4.63
N GLY A 219 9.71 7.97 -5.82
CA GLY A 219 8.70 8.46 -6.75
C GLY A 219 7.30 8.41 -6.11
N ILE A 220 6.48 9.40 -6.46
CA ILE A 220 5.19 9.66 -5.83
C ILE A 220 4.08 9.47 -6.87
N TYR A 221 3.00 8.85 -6.44
CA TYR A 221 1.76 8.76 -7.19
C TYR A 221 0.58 9.11 -6.29
N GLU A 222 -0.18 10.13 -6.68
CA GLU A 222 -1.35 10.60 -5.92
C GLU A 222 -2.65 10.28 -6.66
N MET A 223 -3.68 9.95 -5.90
CA MET A 223 -5.03 9.80 -6.42
C MET A 223 -6.10 10.16 -5.39
N ASP A 224 -7.22 10.69 -5.87
CA ASP A 224 -8.41 10.88 -5.07
C ASP A 224 -9.37 9.70 -5.25
N VAL A 225 -9.82 9.12 -4.14
CA VAL A 225 -10.76 8.00 -4.12
C VAL A 225 -12.05 8.46 -3.44
N SER A 226 -13.18 8.41 -4.15
CA SER A 226 -14.47 8.77 -3.57
C SER A 226 -15.21 7.53 -3.03
N PHE A 227 -16.02 7.71 -1.97
CA PHE A 227 -16.83 6.62 -1.43
C PHE A 227 -17.89 6.14 -2.45
N LYS A 228 -18.46 7.03 -3.23
CA LYS A 228 -19.39 6.65 -4.32
C LYS A 228 -18.73 5.67 -5.29
N SER A 229 -17.44 5.86 -5.56
CA SER A 229 -16.68 4.95 -6.40
C SER A 229 -16.43 3.58 -5.75
N LEU A 230 -16.41 3.51 -4.41
CA LEU A 230 -16.18 2.27 -3.67
C LEU A 230 -17.44 1.40 -3.57
N ILE A 231 -18.63 1.98 -3.44
CA ILE A 231 -19.90 1.24 -3.27
C ILE A 231 -20.67 1.02 -4.59
N GLY A 232 -20.17 1.53 -5.71
CA GLY A 232 -20.80 1.33 -7.03
C GLY A 232 -22.20 1.90 -7.11
N GLU A 233 -22.41 3.19 -6.87
CA GLU A 233 -23.68 3.82 -7.22
C GLU A 233 -23.82 3.88 -8.75
N ILE A 234 -24.88 3.25 -9.22
CA ILE A 234 -25.44 3.33 -10.57
C ILE A 234 -26.02 4.73 -10.78
#